data_aff93ef7908e74236ef97cea8390dfb6
#
_entry.id   aff93ef7908e74236ef97cea8390dfb6
#
_cell.length_a   1.000
_cell.length_b   1.000
_cell.length_c   1.000
_cell.angle_alpha   90.00
_cell.angle_beta   90.00
_cell.angle_gamma   90.00
#
_symmetry.space_group_name_H-M   'P 1'
#
loop_
_entity.id
_entity.type
_entity.pdbx_description
1 polymer ?
#
loop_
_entity_poly.entity_id
_entity_poly.type
_entity_poly.pdbx_seq_one_letter_code
_entity_poly.pdbx_strand_id
1 'polypeptide(L)'
;REDPNLLGDRTDLAYLRAIHRQLFQDIYVWAGDLRTVGIEKEDESFCAPGGISRPMEHVAAEIYQLDRLRAVGEGDLAGQVAYRYDYVNYAHPFREGNGRSTREFFDLLLSERGSGLDWGKTDLEELHGACHVARANSDLTGLVAMFKGI
;
A
#
# COMPACT_ATOMS: atom_id res chain seq x y z
N ARG A 1 5.78 -8.49 -20.41
CA ARG A 1 5.07 -7.77 -19.35
C ARG A 1 4.77 -8.71 -18.19
N GLU A 2 5.31 -8.40 -17.03
CA GLU A 2 5.07 -9.22 -15.85
C GLU A 2 3.67 -8.98 -15.30
N ASP A 3 2.99 -10.08 -14.99
CA ASP A 3 1.74 -10.06 -14.27
C ASP A 3 2.09 -10.23 -12.78
N PRO A 4 1.69 -9.28 -11.88
CA PRO A 4 1.95 -9.43 -10.45
C PRO A 4 1.47 -10.77 -9.88
N ASN A 5 0.41 -11.33 -10.43
CA ASN A 5 -0.13 -12.62 -9.98
C ASN A 5 0.83 -13.78 -10.21
N LEU A 6 1.79 -13.64 -11.13
CA LEU A 6 2.78 -14.67 -11.37
C LEU A 6 3.80 -14.81 -10.23
N LEU A 7 3.85 -13.85 -9.33
CA LEU A 7 4.70 -13.94 -8.14
C LEU A 7 4.10 -14.83 -7.05
N GLY A 8 2.96 -15.45 -7.31
CA GLY A 8 2.32 -16.36 -6.38
C GLY A 8 1.81 -15.65 -5.14
N ASP A 9 2.10 -16.21 -3.97
CA ASP A 9 1.59 -15.71 -2.71
C ASP A 9 2.43 -14.60 -2.08
N ARG A 10 3.36 -14.03 -2.81
CA ARG A 10 4.23 -12.98 -2.29
C ARG A 10 3.45 -11.68 -2.13
N THR A 11 3.60 -11.05 -0.95
CA THR A 11 3.03 -9.74 -0.64
C THR A 11 4.11 -8.84 -0.05
N ASP A 12 5.29 -8.91 -0.62
CA ASP A 12 6.48 -8.19 -0.17
C ASP A 12 6.80 -7.02 -1.12
N LEU A 13 7.95 -6.40 -0.88
CA LEU A 13 8.43 -5.30 -1.72
C LEU A 13 8.58 -5.71 -3.17
N ALA A 14 9.06 -6.92 -3.44
CA ALA A 14 9.20 -7.40 -4.83
C ALA A 14 7.85 -7.46 -5.54
N TYR A 15 6.80 -7.85 -4.84
CA TYR A 15 5.44 -7.86 -5.39
C TYR A 15 4.96 -6.44 -5.70
N LEU A 16 5.18 -5.50 -4.78
CA LEU A 16 4.82 -4.10 -5.00
C LEU A 16 5.60 -3.50 -6.18
N ARG A 17 6.89 -3.82 -6.31
CA ARG A 17 7.69 -3.39 -7.45
C ARG A 17 7.16 -3.94 -8.78
N ALA A 18 6.72 -5.18 -8.80
CA ALA A 18 6.13 -5.79 -10.00
C ALA A 18 4.83 -5.09 -10.39
N ILE A 19 4.00 -4.74 -9.41
CA ILE A 19 2.77 -3.96 -9.63
C ILE A 19 3.11 -2.61 -10.24
N HIS A 20 4.07 -1.89 -9.67
CA HIS A 20 4.48 -0.58 -10.18
C HIS A 20 4.99 -0.70 -11.61
N ARG A 21 5.81 -1.70 -11.89
CA ARG A 21 6.32 -1.93 -13.25
C ARG A 21 5.18 -2.16 -14.23
N GLN A 22 4.21 -2.99 -13.86
CA GLN A 22 3.08 -3.27 -14.74
C GLN A 22 2.24 -2.03 -15.03
N LEU A 23 2.02 -1.20 -14.02
CA LEU A 23 1.20 0.02 -14.17
C LEU A 23 1.91 1.10 -15.00
N PHE A 24 3.24 1.21 -14.90
CA PHE A 24 3.96 2.37 -15.40
C PHE A 24 5.04 2.09 -16.43
N GLN A 25 5.23 0.84 -16.86
CA GLN A 25 6.31 0.47 -17.79
C GLN A 25 6.27 1.22 -19.12
N ASP A 26 5.09 1.65 -19.54
CA ASP A 26 4.92 2.40 -20.80
C ASP A 26 5.11 3.90 -20.63
N ILE A 27 5.26 4.37 -19.38
CA ILE A 27 5.38 5.80 -19.05
C ILE A 27 6.76 6.13 -18.52
N TYR A 28 7.30 5.29 -17.64
CA TYR A 28 8.58 5.54 -16.97
C TYR A 28 9.58 4.44 -17.28
N VAL A 29 10.79 4.81 -17.70
CA VAL A 29 11.88 3.83 -17.90
C VAL A 29 12.29 3.20 -16.57
N TRP A 30 12.09 3.89 -15.45
CA TRP A 30 12.41 3.41 -14.11
C TRP A 30 11.25 2.68 -13.41
N ALA A 31 10.19 2.31 -14.18
CA ALA A 31 9.07 1.58 -13.59
C ALA A 31 9.53 0.34 -12.82
N GLY A 32 9.09 0.20 -11.58
CA GLY A 32 9.49 -0.89 -10.69
C GLY A 32 10.79 -0.66 -9.93
N ASP A 33 11.53 0.39 -10.24
CA ASP A 33 12.79 0.70 -9.54
C ASP A 33 12.53 1.53 -8.29
N LEU A 34 13.25 1.22 -7.23
CA LEU A 34 13.17 1.96 -5.98
C LEU A 34 13.82 3.34 -6.14
N ARG A 35 13.23 4.33 -5.48
CA ARG A 35 13.83 5.67 -5.44
C ARG A 35 15.15 5.67 -4.68
N THR A 36 16.01 6.59 -5.04
CA THR A 36 17.31 6.77 -4.38
C THR A 36 17.40 8.10 -3.64
N VAL A 37 16.28 8.85 -3.60
CA VAL A 37 16.20 10.16 -2.97
C VAL A 37 15.11 10.18 -1.92
N GLY A 38 15.25 11.07 -0.93
CA GLY A 38 14.19 11.31 0.05
C GLY A 38 13.01 12.02 -0.58
N ILE A 39 11.84 11.83 -0.01
CA ILE A 39 10.62 12.51 -0.45
C ILE A 39 9.96 13.15 0.77
N GLU A 40 9.58 14.41 0.64
CA GLU A 40 8.74 15.13 1.57
C GLU A 40 7.53 15.67 0.84
N LYS A 41 6.38 15.67 1.52
CA LYS A 41 5.15 16.21 0.98
C LYS A 41 4.33 16.81 2.11
N GLU A 42 4.00 18.09 2.03
CA GLU A 42 3.19 18.78 3.03
C GLU A 42 3.75 18.61 4.46
N ASP A 43 5.05 18.84 4.63
CA ASP A 43 5.79 18.68 5.89
C ASP A 43 5.85 17.24 6.41
N GLU A 44 5.43 16.26 5.60
CA GLU A 44 5.53 14.85 5.93
C GLU A 44 6.75 14.25 5.23
N SER A 45 7.65 13.65 6.01
CA SER A 45 8.79 12.91 5.47
C SER A 45 8.46 11.44 5.37
N PHE A 46 8.67 10.87 4.19
CA PHE A 46 8.55 9.43 3.99
C PHE A 46 9.85 8.73 4.35
N CYS A 47 9.81 7.40 4.34
CA CYS A 47 10.95 6.56 4.70
C CYS A 47 12.19 6.95 3.88
N ALA A 48 13.36 6.98 4.52
CA ALA A 48 14.62 7.18 3.81
C ALA A 48 14.87 6.05 2.80
N PRO A 49 15.50 6.32 1.65
CA PRO A 49 15.68 5.29 0.61
C PRO A 49 16.32 4.01 1.11
N GLY A 50 17.30 4.10 1.98
CA GLY A 50 17.99 2.93 2.54
C GLY A 50 17.16 2.12 3.54
N GLY A 51 16.02 2.65 4.00
CA GLY A 51 15.17 1.99 4.98
C GLY A 51 13.85 1.46 4.41
N ILE A 52 13.62 1.57 3.10
CA ILE A 52 12.35 1.19 2.47
C ILE A 52 11.99 -0.27 2.72
N SER A 53 12.95 -1.18 2.74
CA SER A 53 12.68 -2.60 2.92
C SER A 53 12.10 -2.94 4.29
N ARG A 54 12.42 -2.17 5.34
CA ARG A 54 11.98 -2.49 6.70
C ARG A 54 10.46 -2.48 6.88
N PRO A 55 9.73 -1.40 6.54
CA PRO A 55 8.28 -1.43 6.67
C PRO A 55 7.64 -2.46 5.76
N MET A 56 8.23 -2.72 4.58
CA MET A 56 7.69 -3.72 3.67
C MET A 56 7.89 -5.14 4.19
N GLU A 57 9.02 -5.44 4.81
CA GLU A 57 9.26 -6.73 5.45
C GLU A 57 8.29 -6.97 6.60
N HIS A 58 8.04 -5.95 7.40
CA HIS A 58 7.07 -6.02 8.50
C HIS A 58 5.67 -6.34 7.98
N VAL A 59 5.21 -5.61 6.97
CA VAL A 59 3.90 -5.83 6.35
C VAL A 59 3.80 -7.23 5.76
N ALA A 60 4.83 -7.66 5.02
CA ALA A 60 4.83 -8.97 4.39
C ALA A 60 4.75 -10.10 5.41
N ALA A 61 5.50 -9.99 6.50
CA ALA A 61 5.48 -10.99 7.56
C ALA A 61 4.11 -11.10 8.23
N GLU A 62 3.48 -9.95 8.51
CA GLU A 62 2.16 -9.94 9.12
C GLU A 62 1.07 -10.46 8.20
N ILE A 63 1.13 -10.09 6.93
CA ILE A 63 0.16 -10.60 5.95
C ILE A 63 0.27 -12.12 5.84
N TYR A 64 1.50 -12.65 5.83
CA TYR A 64 1.72 -14.09 5.82
C TYR A 64 1.11 -14.76 7.05
N GLN A 65 1.34 -14.20 8.25
CA GLN A 65 0.80 -14.73 9.50
C GLN A 65 -0.73 -14.71 9.54
N LEU A 66 -1.36 -13.77 8.88
CA LEU A 66 -2.81 -13.64 8.82
C LEU A 66 -3.42 -14.36 7.60
N ASP A 67 -2.68 -15.26 6.99
CA ASP A 67 -3.10 -16.02 5.81
C ASP A 67 -3.60 -15.06 4.71
N ARG A 68 -2.78 -14.07 4.37
CA ARG A 68 -3.08 -13.04 3.37
C ARG A 68 -4.38 -12.29 3.70
N LEU A 69 -4.58 -12.02 4.98
CA LEU A 69 -5.75 -11.39 5.56
C LEU A 69 -7.03 -12.23 5.50
N ARG A 70 -6.97 -13.45 4.98
CA ARG A 70 -8.15 -14.34 4.95
C ARG A 70 -8.58 -14.78 6.35
N ALA A 71 -7.65 -14.81 7.30
CA ALA A 71 -7.95 -15.16 8.69
C ALA A 71 -8.60 -14.01 9.48
N VAL A 72 -8.67 -12.81 8.91
CA VAL A 72 -9.22 -11.65 9.59
C VAL A 72 -10.74 -11.62 9.42
N GLY A 73 -11.48 -11.44 10.52
CA GLY A 73 -12.94 -11.31 10.48
C GLY A 73 -13.38 -9.99 9.83
N GLU A 74 -14.58 -9.97 9.27
CA GLU A 74 -15.11 -8.79 8.57
C GLU A 74 -15.14 -7.54 9.44
N GLY A 75 -15.45 -7.67 10.72
CA GLY A 75 -15.50 -6.54 11.64
C GLY A 75 -14.16 -5.89 11.91
N ASP A 76 -13.05 -6.64 11.72
CA ASP A 76 -11.70 -6.17 11.98
C ASP A 76 -10.95 -5.79 10.71
N LEU A 77 -11.51 -6.10 9.55
CA LEU A 77 -10.79 -5.99 8.28
C LEU A 77 -10.34 -4.56 7.98
N ALA A 78 -11.23 -3.59 8.14
CA ALA A 78 -10.88 -2.20 7.82
C ALA A 78 -9.71 -1.70 8.68
N GLY A 79 -9.68 -2.04 9.96
CA GLY A 79 -8.58 -1.67 10.85
C GLY A 79 -7.28 -2.34 10.46
N GLN A 80 -7.33 -3.61 10.09
CA GLN A 80 -6.14 -4.37 9.68
C GLN A 80 -5.59 -3.85 8.36
N VAL A 81 -6.46 -3.50 7.41
CA VAL A 81 -6.03 -2.90 6.14
C VAL A 81 -5.44 -1.51 6.37
N ALA A 82 -6.11 -0.67 7.16
CA ALA A 82 -5.64 0.70 7.43
C ALA A 82 -4.24 0.71 8.05
N TYR A 83 -3.99 -0.15 9.01
CA TYR A 83 -2.69 -0.26 9.68
C TYR A 83 -1.58 -0.57 8.67
N ARG A 84 -1.81 -1.54 7.81
CA ARG A 84 -0.81 -1.96 6.82
C ARG A 84 -0.70 -0.98 5.65
N TYR A 85 -1.81 -0.39 5.27
CA TYR A 85 -1.80 0.67 4.26
C TYR A 85 -0.91 1.83 4.71
N ASP A 86 -1.00 2.21 5.98
CA ASP A 86 -0.15 3.25 6.55
C ASP A 86 1.33 2.91 6.44
N TYR A 87 1.72 1.67 6.73
CA TYR A 87 3.11 1.23 6.59
C TYR A 87 3.60 1.29 5.14
N VAL A 88 2.80 0.80 4.19
CA VAL A 88 3.19 0.83 2.78
C VAL A 88 3.26 2.27 2.27
N ASN A 89 2.32 3.11 2.69
CA ASN A 89 2.35 4.52 2.36
C ASN A 89 3.61 5.20 2.91
N TYR A 90 4.02 4.88 4.13
CA TYR A 90 5.26 5.40 4.71
C TYR A 90 6.47 4.95 3.92
N ALA A 91 6.53 3.68 3.51
CA ALA A 91 7.63 3.17 2.70
C ALA A 91 7.81 3.98 1.42
N HIS A 92 6.69 4.31 0.76
CA HIS A 92 6.67 5.21 -0.41
C HIS A 92 7.84 4.91 -1.35
N PRO A 93 7.91 3.67 -1.89
CA PRO A 93 9.18 3.17 -2.45
C PRO A 93 9.61 3.80 -3.77
N PHE A 94 8.70 4.46 -4.48
CA PHE A 94 8.96 4.91 -5.85
C PHE A 94 9.03 6.43 -5.94
N ARG A 95 9.58 6.92 -7.04
CA ARG A 95 9.65 8.37 -7.29
C ARG A 95 8.27 8.96 -7.50
N GLU A 96 7.41 8.26 -8.21
CA GLU A 96 6.01 8.62 -8.44
C GLU A 96 5.17 7.35 -8.59
N GLY A 97 3.85 7.48 -8.51
CA GLY A 97 2.96 6.35 -8.67
C GLY A 97 2.77 5.52 -7.41
N ASN A 98 3.21 6.01 -6.26
CA ASN A 98 3.12 5.29 -4.99
C ASN A 98 1.68 5.03 -4.57
N GLY A 99 0.82 6.03 -4.64
CA GLY A 99 -0.58 5.89 -4.25
C GLY A 99 -1.29 4.84 -5.10
N ARG A 100 -1.13 4.93 -6.41
CA ARG A 100 -1.77 4.00 -7.34
C ARG A 100 -1.27 2.57 -7.14
N SER A 101 0.04 2.39 -6.96
CA SER A 101 0.63 1.07 -6.73
C SER A 101 0.16 0.48 -5.39
N THR A 102 0.10 1.30 -4.34
CA THR A 102 -0.36 0.86 -3.03
C THR A 102 -1.82 0.44 -3.07
N ARG A 103 -2.67 1.22 -3.73
CA ARG A 103 -4.10 0.86 -3.88
C ARG A 103 -4.26 -0.45 -4.62
N GLU A 104 -3.51 -0.65 -5.70
CA GLU A 104 -3.56 -1.90 -6.46
C GLU A 104 -3.09 -3.10 -5.63
N PHE A 105 -2.03 -2.91 -4.86
CA PHE A 105 -1.52 -3.95 -3.96
C PHE A 105 -2.62 -4.46 -3.01
N PHE A 106 -3.32 -3.53 -2.35
CA PHE A 106 -4.37 -3.92 -1.40
C PHE A 106 -5.63 -4.44 -2.10
N ASP A 107 -5.96 -3.90 -3.27
CA ASP A 107 -7.10 -4.41 -4.05
C ASP A 107 -6.88 -5.86 -4.47
N LEU A 108 -5.70 -6.18 -4.99
CA LEU A 108 -5.36 -7.55 -5.36
C LEU A 108 -5.39 -8.48 -4.15
N LEU A 109 -4.84 -8.03 -3.04
CA LEU A 109 -4.82 -8.82 -1.81
C LEU A 109 -6.23 -9.12 -1.31
N LEU A 110 -7.11 -8.13 -1.27
CA LEU A 110 -8.46 -8.30 -0.76
C LEU A 110 -9.37 -9.03 -1.75
N SER A 111 -9.08 -8.95 -3.05
CA SER A 111 -9.83 -9.69 -4.07
C SER A 111 -9.76 -11.20 -3.83
N GLU A 112 -8.70 -11.69 -3.24
CA GLU A 112 -8.55 -13.13 -2.93
C GLU A 112 -9.58 -13.63 -1.93
N ARG A 113 -10.08 -12.74 -1.07
CA ARG A 113 -11.17 -13.10 -0.15
C ARG A 113 -12.55 -12.72 -0.67
N GLY A 114 -12.63 -12.29 -1.94
CA GLY A 114 -13.87 -11.90 -2.58
C GLY A 114 -14.38 -10.52 -2.22
N SER A 115 -13.57 -9.72 -1.51
CA SER A 115 -14.01 -8.43 -1.00
C SER A 115 -13.69 -7.26 -1.92
N GLY A 116 -12.51 -7.19 -2.52
CA GLY A 116 -12.12 -6.06 -3.35
C GLY A 116 -12.38 -4.69 -2.73
N LEU A 117 -11.80 -3.65 -3.29
CA LEU A 117 -12.02 -2.28 -2.84
C LEU A 117 -12.64 -1.46 -3.96
N ASP A 118 -13.68 -0.71 -3.65
CA ASP A 118 -14.30 0.19 -4.61
C ASP A 118 -13.76 1.62 -4.41
N TRP A 119 -12.66 1.90 -5.07
CA TRP A 119 -12.01 3.21 -4.99
C TRP A 119 -12.87 4.32 -5.59
N GLY A 120 -13.89 4.00 -6.37
CA GLY A 120 -14.85 4.96 -6.88
C GLY A 120 -15.70 5.61 -5.77
N LYS A 121 -15.77 4.98 -4.60
CA LYS A 121 -16.46 5.53 -3.43
C LYS A 121 -15.58 6.42 -2.58
N THR A 122 -14.32 6.62 -2.98
CA THR A 122 -13.32 7.34 -2.20
C THR A 122 -12.94 8.64 -2.88
N ASP A 123 -12.95 9.74 -2.14
CA ASP A 123 -12.32 10.98 -2.55
C ASP A 123 -10.82 10.85 -2.26
N LEU A 124 -9.99 10.98 -3.30
CA LEU A 124 -8.54 10.84 -3.14
C LEU A 124 -7.93 11.91 -2.25
N GLU A 125 -8.49 13.11 -2.21
CA GLU A 125 -8.02 14.15 -1.28
C GLU A 125 -8.28 13.76 0.17
N GLU A 126 -9.46 13.17 0.44
CA GLU A 126 -9.77 12.65 1.77
C GLU A 126 -8.84 11.51 2.15
N LEU A 127 -8.54 10.62 1.21
CA LEU A 127 -7.60 9.53 1.43
C LEU A 127 -6.21 10.07 1.79
N HIS A 128 -5.71 11.03 1.03
CA HIS A 128 -4.41 11.65 1.30
C HIS A 128 -4.40 12.34 2.65
N GLY A 129 -5.48 13.05 3.00
CA GLY A 129 -5.61 13.68 4.30
C GLY A 129 -5.59 12.66 5.45
N ALA A 130 -6.31 11.56 5.30
CA ALA A 130 -6.33 10.49 6.30
C ALA A 130 -4.96 9.84 6.47
N CYS A 131 -4.24 9.62 5.36
CA CYS A 131 -2.87 9.10 5.42
C CYS A 131 -1.92 10.06 6.13
N HIS A 132 -2.05 11.36 5.86
CA HIS A 132 -1.23 12.37 6.52
C HIS A 132 -1.48 12.39 8.03
N VAL A 133 -2.74 12.37 8.45
CA VAL A 133 -3.10 12.33 9.88
C VAL A 133 -2.56 11.06 10.55
N ALA A 134 -2.64 9.93 9.85
CA ALA A 134 -2.12 8.67 10.37
C ALA A 134 -0.63 8.76 10.66
N ARG A 135 0.15 9.40 9.78
CA ARG A 135 1.59 9.55 9.97
C ARG A 135 1.95 10.64 10.97
N ALA A 136 1.34 11.82 10.83
CA ALA A 136 1.67 12.98 11.65
C ALA A 136 1.23 12.83 13.11
N ASN A 137 0.06 12.22 13.34
CA ASN A 137 -0.56 12.15 14.65
C ASN A 137 -0.69 10.72 15.19
N SER A 138 -0.18 9.72 14.47
CA SER A 138 -0.35 8.31 14.82
C SER A 138 -1.81 7.93 15.02
N ASP A 139 -2.70 8.50 14.21
CA ASP A 139 -4.15 8.34 14.34
C ASP A 139 -4.72 7.71 13.05
N LEU A 140 -5.12 6.45 13.14
CA LEU A 140 -5.67 5.69 12.02
C LEU A 140 -7.19 5.83 11.88
N THR A 141 -7.85 6.57 12.77
CA THR A 141 -9.31 6.60 12.82
C THR A 141 -9.95 6.99 11.48
N GLY A 142 -9.46 8.04 10.84
CA GLY A 142 -9.98 8.48 9.55
C GLY A 142 -9.75 7.46 8.45
N LEU A 143 -8.56 6.87 8.43
CA LEU A 143 -8.21 5.87 7.42
C LEU A 143 -9.05 4.60 7.58
N VAL A 144 -9.24 4.14 8.82
CA VAL A 144 -10.12 3.00 9.11
C VAL A 144 -11.55 3.29 8.64
N ALA A 145 -12.07 4.48 8.93
CA ALA A 145 -13.41 4.87 8.52
C ALA A 145 -13.57 4.81 6.99
N MET A 146 -12.56 5.24 6.25
CA MET A 146 -12.58 5.18 4.78
C MET A 146 -12.64 3.75 4.28
N PHE A 147 -11.84 2.85 4.85
CA PHE A 147 -11.86 1.44 4.43
C PHE A 147 -13.16 0.73 4.79
N LYS A 148 -13.84 1.16 5.85
CA LYS A 148 -15.17 0.61 6.15
C LYS A 148 -16.21 0.97 5.09
N GLY A 149 -16.04 2.10 4.41
CA GLY A 149 -16.99 2.58 3.40
C GLY A 149 -16.81 1.98 2.02
N ILE A 150 -15.72 1.31 1.79
CA ILE A 150 -15.41 0.78 0.46
C ILE A 150 -15.12 -0.72 0.50
#